data_a57a10bf621b04c85313df4b86b3f130
#
_entry.id   a57a10bf621b04c85313df4b86b3f130
#
_cell.length_a   1.000
_cell.length_b   1.000
_cell.length_c   1.000
_cell.angle_alpha   90.00
_cell.angle_beta   90.00
_cell.angle_gamma   90.00
#
_symmetry.space_group_name_H-M   'P 1'
#
loop_
_entity.id
_entity.type
_entity.pdbx_description
1 polymer ?
#
loop_
_entity_poly.entity_id
_entity_poly.type
_entity_poly.pdbx_seq_one_letter_code
_entity_poly.pdbx_strand_id
1 'polypeptide(L)'
;MCGTRALAAGVRIWASQPTSGHGKGDLMGGLTAIAVVVVAYTLVASKLDRWWITGPMVFAAAGAVLGPGGLDVLPFSLTGEAVLTITELTLALLLFSDASTVRLQDVEGDAGLPRRLLFIGLPLTVIAGALLAYLIFPEVGWAAAALIATILAPTDAALGLAVVTNKAVPMRIRRALNVESGLNDGIATPLVTLFIAIVAADEGLADTAWGLEALKQIGLAIVAAVVVGYIGGKLLAFANERGWTSDVSEQIAILALALLAYQGAVTIGGNGFIAAFAGGILFGAATRRRLAAPVQFTETLGLSGSFLVWSIFGALFVGALLTHDLSVQPILYAILSLTVIRMVPVAIALIGTHLRPTTLAFMGWFGPRGLASVVFTLLALEEIDPSAGSGMLLQTVTWTILLSVVLHGISASPLAARYGASIAKAGDIPEKAPAREPQIRLRDLAGRHRLEEQQTRVTS
;
A
#
# COMPACT_ATOMS: atom_id res chain seq x y z
N MET A 1 -4.42 7.80 34.18
CA MET A 1 -4.77 9.21 33.85
C MET A 1 -3.57 10.13 33.62
N CYS A 2 -2.35 9.78 34.00
CA CYS A 2 -1.17 10.67 33.80
C CYS A 2 -0.47 10.47 32.42
N GLY A 3 -0.51 9.27 31.85
CA GLY A 3 0.18 8.96 30.58
C GLY A 3 -0.51 9.51 29.32
N THR A 4 -1.83 9.57 29.29
CA THR A 4 -2.62 10.08 28.15
C THR A 4 -2.46 11.60 27.93
N ARG A 5 -2.26 12.37 29.01
CA ARG A 5 -1.99 13.82 28.89
C ARG A 5 -0.62 14.14 28.30
N ALA A 6 0.38 13.29 28.55
CA ALA A 6 1.73 13.48 28.00
C ALA A 6 1.80 13.17 26.50
N LEU A 7 1.07 12.12 26.04
CA LEU A 7 0.97 11.78 24.61
C LEU A 7 0.22 12.83 23.80
N ALA A 8 -0.92 13.30 24.30
CA ALA A 8 -1.69 14.38 23.67
C ALA A 8 -0.92 15.72 23.67
N ALA A 9 -0.11 15.98 24.69
CA ALA A 9 0.78 17.14 24.72
C ALA A 9 1.93 17.01 23.70
N GLY A 10 2.47 15.80 23.52
CA GLY A 10 3.53 15.52 22.54
C GLY A 10 3.07 15.73 21.09
N VAL A 11 1.89 15.23 20.74
CA VAL A 11 1.31 15.44 19.40
C VAL A 11 0.96 16.92 19.17
N ARG A 12 0.45 17.62 20.18
CA ARG A 12 0.24 19.09 20.12
C ARG A 12 1.55 19.88 19.99
N ILE A 13 2.60 19.48 20.66
CA ILE A 13 3.92 20.15 20.53
C ILE A 13 4.45 19.96 19.11
N TRP A 14 4.17 18.82 18.49
CA TRP A 14 4.56 18.53 17.10
C TRP A 14 3.67 19.24 16.09
N ALA A 15 2.35 19.29 16.29
CA ALA A 15 1.40 20.01 15.43
C ALA A 15 1.45 21.51 15.63
N SER A 16 1.88 22.00 16.81
CA SER A 16 1.94 23.42 17.18
C SER A 16 3.35 24.00 17.22
N GLN A 17 4.38 23.26 16.79
CA GLN A 17 5.66 23.91 16.50
C GLN A 17 5.39 24.98 15.44
N PRO A 18 5.50 26.28 15.76
CA PRO A 18 5.46 27.30 14.72
C PRO A 18 6.56 26.88 13.75
N THR A 19 6.21 26.72 12.46
CA THR A 19 7.17 26.55 11.38
C THR A 19 8.13 27.72 11.51
N SER A 20 9.21 27.55 12.28
CA SER A 20 10.26 28.52 12.39
C SER A 20 10.73 28.73 10.97
N GLY A 21 10.41 29.90 10.39
CA GLY A 21 10.65 30.40 9.05
C GLY A 21 11.52 29.56 8.12
N HIS A 22 11.13 28.30 7.87
CA HIS A 22 11.79 27.43 6.91
C HIS A 22 11.56 28.01 5.52
N GLY A 23 12.52 28.80 5.07
CA GLY A 23 12.47 29.50 3.81
C GLY A 23 12.60 28.52 2.63
N LYS A 24 12.40 29.03 1.40
CA LYS A 24 12.63 28.28 0.15
C LYS A 24 13.98 27.53 0.12
N GLY A 25 14.98 27.98 0.89
CA GLY A 25 16.29 27.34 1.03
C GLY A 25 16.24 25.96 1.68
N ASP A 26 15.41 25.79 2.72
CA ASP A 26 15.34 24.52 3.46
C ASP A 26 14.59 23.44 2.67
N LEU A 27 13.54 23.81 1.93
CA LEU A 27 12.84 22.90 1.03
C LEU A 27 13.77 22.40 -0.10
N MET A 28 14.57 23.30 -0.68
CA MET A 28 15.54 22.93 -1.72
C MET A 28 16.64 22.03 -1.16
N GLY A 29 17.09 22.26 0.06
CA GLY A 29 18.04 21.39 0.78
C GLY A 29 17.48 19.99 0.99
N GLY A 30 16.24 19.88 1.44
CA GLY A 30 15.55 18.60 1.65
C GLY A 30 15.36 17.80 0.35
N LEU A 31 14.90 18.45 -0.72
CA LEU A 31 14.77 17.80 -2.04
C LEU A 31 16.13 17.33 -2.59
N THR A 32 17.19 18.13 -2.38
CA THR A 32 18.55 17.74 -2.77
C THR A 32 19.01 16.51 -2.00
N ALA A 33 18.78 16.45 -0.68
CA ALA A 33 19.14 15.32 0.14
C ALA A 33 18.43 14.04 -0.33
N ILE A 34 17.11 14.11 -0.60
CA ILE A 34 16.36 12.97 -1.14
C ILE A 34 16.88 12.55 -2.51
N ALA A 35 17.17 13.50 -3.42
CA ALA A 35 17.73 13.19 -4.73
C ALA A 35 19.08 12.46 -4.62
N VAL A 36 19.95 12.87 -3.69
CA VAL A 36 21.21 12.19 -3.41
C VAL A 36 20.96 10.75 -2.91
N VAL A 37 20.00 10.55 -2.00
CA VAL A 37 19.63 9.20 -1.52
C VAL A 37 19.10 8.33 -2.65
N VAL A 38 18.24 8.88 -3.54
CA VAL A 38 17.71 8.15 -4.71
C VAL A 38 18.84 7.72 -5.64
N VAL A 39 19.76 8.63 -5.97
CA VAL A 39 20.92 8.30 -6.83
C VAL A 39 21.81 7.26 -6.15
N ALA A 40 22.17 7.45 -4.88
CA ALA A 40 22.98 6.50 -4.14
C ALA A 40 22.34 5.11 -4.08
N TYR A 41 21.02 5.04 -3.79
CA TYR A 41 20.27 3.79 -3.79
C TYR A 41 20.28 3.13 -5.17
N THR A 42 19.96 3.86 -6.23
CA THR A 42 19.85 3.27 -7.59
C THR A 42 21.18 2.70 -8.07
N LEU A 43 22.31 3.32 -7.73
CA LEU A 43 23.64 2.83 -8.06
C LEU A 43 23.97 1.48 -7.39
N VAL A 44 23.40 1.21 -6.22
CA VAL A 44 23.70 0.00 -5.44
C VAL A 44 22.49 -0.92 -5.24
N ALA A 45 21.31 -0.56 -5.75
CA ALA A 45 20.03 -1.26 -5.52
C ALA A 45 20.15 -2.77 -5.66
N SER A 46 20.77 -3.22 -6.72
CA SER A 46 20.97 -4.62 -7.01
C SER A 46 21.92 -5.36 -6.06
N LYS A 47 22.85 -4.65 -5.43
CA LYS A 47 23.71 -5.23 -4.40
C LYS A 47 22.94 -5.34 -3.09
N LEU A 48 22.12 -4.34 -2.79
CA LEU A 48 21.24 -4.33 -1.63
C LEU A 48 20.18 -5.44 -1.70
N ASP A 49 19.55 -5.63 -2.86
CA ASP A 49 18.60 -6.72 -3.09
C ASP A 49 19.20 -8.10 -2.80
N ARG A 50 20.49 -8.31 -3.11
CA ARG A 50 21.19 -9.56 -2.76
C ARG A 50 21.38 -9.75 -1.25
N TRP A 51 21.38 -8.67 -0.50
CA TRP A 51 21.44 -8.67 0.97
C TRP A 51 20.06 -8.58 1.61
N TRP A 52 18.99 -8.68 0.82
CA TRP A 52 17.59 -8.59 1.23
C TRP A 52 17.19 -7.23 1.79
N ILE A 53 17.95 -6.18 1.45
CA ILE A 53 17.66 -4.79 1.82
C ILE A 53 16.83 -4.18 0.70
N THR A 54 15.55 -3.92 1.01
CA THR A 54 14.57 -3.38 0.05
C THR A 54 14.60 -1.85 0.00
N GLY A 55 14.08 -1.27 -1.10
CA GLY A 55 13.93 0.17 -1.22
C GLY A 55 13.19 0.81 -0.03
N PRO A 56 12.02 0.31 0.38
CA PRO A 56 11.32 0.77 1.59
C PRO A 56 12.19 0.83 2.85
N MET A 57 13.06 -0.17 3.09
CA MET A 57 13.98 -0.13 4.23
C MET A 57 14.96 1.03 4.13
N VAL A 58 15.55 1.22 2.94
CA VAL A 58 16.57 2.26 2.72
C VAL A 58 15.97 3.65 2.86
N PHE A 59 14.82 3.90 2.21
CA PHE A 59 14.17 5.21 2.23
C PHE A 59 13.54 5.53 3.59
N ALA A 60 13.00 4.55 4.30
CA ALA A 60 12.52 4.74 5.67
C ALA A 60 13.70 5.04 6.63
N ALA A 61 14.82 4.32 6.52
CA ALA A 61 16.00 4.61 7.32
C ALA A 61 16.62 5.99 6.99
N ALA A 62 16.70 6.34 5.70
CA ALA A 62 17.19 7.65 5.27
C ALA A 62 16.27 8.76 5.79
N GLY A 63 14.94 8.58 5.70
CA GLY A 63 13.96 9.51 6.26
C GLY A 63 14.11 9.70 7.76
N ALA A 64 14.26 8.63 8.53
CA ALA A 64 14.47 8.70 9.97
C ALA A 64 15.76 9.45 10.35
N VAL A 65 16.84 9.25 9.58
CA VAL A 65 18.12 9.95 9.81
C VAL A 65 18.07 11.42 9.40
N LEU A 66 17.45 11.73 8.26
CA LEU A 66 17.41 13.09 7.70
C LEU A 66 16.25 13.94 8.23
N GLY A 67 15.24 13.30 8.85
CA GLY A 67 14.05 13.97 9.39
C GLY A 67 14.27 14.68 10.73
N PRO A 68 13.18 15.26 11.27
CA PRO A 68 13.22 16.03 12.53
C PRO A 68 13.68 15.24 13.75
N GLY A 69 13.54 13.91 13.73
CA GLY A 69 14.06 13.03 14.79
C GLY A 69 15.56 12.73 14.70
N GLY A 70 16.23 13.17 13.62
CA GLY A 70 17.64 12.93 13.34
C GLY A 70 18.42 14.22 13.06
N LEU A 71 18.82 14.43 11.79
CA LEU A 71 19.64 15.57 11.37
C LEU A 71 18.83 16.84 11.05
N ASP A 72 17.50 16.76 11.07
CA ASP A 72 16.58 17.88 10.78
C ASP A 72 16.83 18.58 9.42
N VAL A 73 17.18 17.78 8.40
CA VAL A 73 17.43 18.28 7.03
C VAL A 73 16.14 18.30 6.19
N LEU A 74 15.17 17.40 6.53
CA LEU A 74 13.91 17.29 5.82
C LEU A 74 12.82 18.12 6.52
N PRO A 75 12.31 19.20 5.90
CA PRO A 75 11.29 20.06 6.49
C PRO A 75 9.88 19.45 6.36
N PHE A 76 9.70 18.20 6.74
CA PHE A 76 8.41 17.52 6.69
C PHE A 76 7.61 17.76 7.97
N SER A 77 6.29 17.91 7.82
CA SER A 77 5.33 17.92 8.92
C SER A 77 4.16 16.99 8.61
N LEU A 78 3.55 16.36 9.62
CA LEU A 78 2.39 15.45 9.45
C LEU A 78 1.19 16.18 8.83
N THR A 79 1.03 17.48 9.08
CA THR A 79 -0.06 18.32 8.57
C THR A 79 0.36 19.19 7.39
N GLY A 80 1.51 18.89 6.78
CA GLY A 80 2.01 19.66 5.64
C GLY A 80 1.23 19.34 4.36
N GLU A 81 0.56 20.34 3.76
CA GLU A 81 -0.20 20.20 2.52
C GLU A 81 0.61 19.52 1.40
N ALA A 82 1.91 19.84 1.28
CA ALA A 82 2.78 19.21 0.29
C ALA A 82 3.01 17.71 0.58
N VAL A 83 3.12 17.32 1.85
CA VAL A 83 3.27 15.91 2.26
C VAL A 83 2.01 15.14 1.90
N LEU A 84 0.84 15.65 2.26
CA LEU A 84 -0.45 15.06 1.93
C LEU A 84 -0.62 14.93 0.42
N THR A 85 -0.46 16.01 -0.33
CA THR A 85 -0.60 15.99 -1.79
C THR A 85 0.32 14.97 -2.46
N ILE A 86 1.60 14.91 -2.08
CA ILE A 86 2.55 13.94 -2.65
C ILE A 86 2.13 12.51 -2.34
N THR A 87 1.73 12.23 -1.11
CA THR A 87 1.34 10.89 -0.69
C THR A 87 0.04 10.45 -1.36
N GLU A 88 -0.94 11.34 -1.46
CA GLU A 88 -2.22 11.08 -2.12
C GLU A 88 -2.05 10.82 -3.62
N LEU A 89 -1.34 11.69 -4.34
CA LEU A 89 -1.10 11.51 -5.76
C LEU A 89 -0.30 10.23 -6.04
N THR A 90 0.69 9.91 -5.19
CA THR A 90 1.45 8.67 -5.29
C THR A 90 0.54 7.45 -5.16
N LEU A 91 -0.31 7.40 -4.14
CA LEU A 91 -1.24 6.29 -3.96
C LEU A 91 -2.27 6.22 -5.09
N ALA A 92 -2.81 7.36 -5.55
CA ALA A 92 -3.75 7.40 -6.65
C ALA A 92 -3.16 6.83 -7.95
N LEU A 93 -1.92 7.19 -8.29
CA LEU A 93 -1.21 6.66 -9.46
C LEU A 93 -0.98 5.14 -9.35
N LEU A 94 -0.58 4.67 -8.18
CA LEU A 94 -0.39 3.24 -7.93
C LEU A 94 -1.71 2.47 -8.01
N LEU A 95 -2.78 2.97 -7.36
CA LEU A 95 -4.11 2.35 -7.42
C LEU A 95 -4.63 2.26 -8.86
N PHE A 96 -4.50 3.33 -9.64
CA PHE A 96 -4.96 3.34 -11.03
C PHE A 96 -4.15 2.37 -11.89
N SER A 97 -2.82 2.41 -11.82
CA SER A 97 -1.95 1.54 -12.62
C SER A 97 -2.16 0.06 -12.24
N ASP A 98 -2.19 -0.26 -10.95
CA ASP A 98 -2.39 -1.61 -10.45
C ASP A 98 -3.74 -2.17 -10.90
N ALA A 99 -4.81 -1.40 -10.69
CA ALA A 99 -6.16 -1.79 -11.06
C ALA A 99 -6.32 -1.97 -12.58
N SER A 100 -5.64 -1.15 -13.40
CA SER A 100 -5.72 -1.23 -14.86
C SER A 100 -5.14 -2.52 -15.43
N THR A 101 -4.20 -3.15 -14.74
CA THR A 101 -3.56 -4.41 -15.14
C THR A 101 -4.35 -5.65 -14.75
N VAL A 102 -5.20 -5.58 -13.72
CA VAL A 102 -5.97 -6.73 -13.22
C VAL A 102 -7.11 -7.08 -14.17
N ARG A 103 -7.23 -8.36 -14.55
CA ARG A 103 -8.36 -8.88 -15.30
C ARG A 103 -9.40 -9.43 -14.33
N LEU A 104 -10.67 -9.06 -14.48
CA LEU A 104 -11.77 -9.63 -13.68
C LEU A 104 -11.81 -11.16 -13.76
N GLN A 105 -11.48 -11.73 -14.94
CA GLN A 105 -11.35 -13.18 -15.12
C GLN A 105 -10.23 -13.80 -14.26
N ASP A 106 -9.25 -13.00 -13.84
CA ASP A 106 -8.16 -13.47 -12.99
C ASP A 106 -8.61 -13.61 -11.53
N VAL A 107 -9.65 -12.87 -11.13
CA VAL A 107 -10.27 -12.98 -9.81
C VAL A 107 -11.15 -14.24 -9.72
N GLU A 108 -11.80 -14.62 -10.83
CA GLU A 108 -12.69 -15.78 -10.89
C GLU A 108 -11.96 -17.09 -11.22
N GLY A 109 -10.79 -17.00 -11.86
CA GLY A 109 -9.98 -18.15 -12.24
C GLY A 109 -9.28 -18.84 -11.06
N ASP A 110 -8.64 -19.97 -11.34
CA ASP A 110 -7.77 -20.73 -10.43
C ASP A 110 -8.40 -21.11 -9.09
N ALA A 111 -9.62 -21.67 -9.13
CA ALA A 111 -10.40 -22.08 -7.96
C ALA A 111 -10.75 -20.91 -7.01
N GLY A 112 -10.73 -19.68 -7.51
CA GLY A 112 -11.15 -18.50 -6.76
C GLY A 112 -10.27 -18.13 -5.57
N LEU A 113 -8.98 -18.50 -5.56
CA LEU A 113 -8.07 -18.14 -4.47
C LEU A 113 -8.03 -16.63 -4.22
N PRO A 114 -7.80 -15.76 -5.23
CA PRO A 114 -7.82 -14.31 -5.02
C PRO A 114 -9.17 -13.82 -4.48
N ARG A 115 -10.28 -14.32 -5.03
CA ARG A 115 -11.62 -13.96 -4.60
C ARG A 115 -11.85 -14.30 -3.12
N ARG A 116 -11.40 -15.47 -2.66
CA ARG A 116 -11.52 -15.88 -1.26
C ARG A 116 -10.67 -15.00 -0.34
N LEU A 117 -9.45 -14.66 -0.75
CA LEU A 117 -8.58 -13.77 0.02
C LEU A 117 -9.17 -12.36 0.13
N LEU A 118 -9.72 -11.81 -0.97
CA LEU A 118 -10.29 -10.47 -1.02
C LEU A 118 -11.65 -10.35 -0.32
N PHE A 119 -12.56 -11.32 -0.52
CA PHE A 119 -13.95 -11.18 -0.05
C PHE A 119 -14.25 -11.95 1.23
N ILE A 120 -13.36 -12.84 1.68
CA ILE A 120 -13.46 -13.53 2.97
C ILE A 120 -12.26 -13.16 3.84
N GLY A 121 -11.05 -13.30 3.34
CA GLY A 121 -9.83 -13.07 4.10
C GLY A 121 -9.69 -11.63 4.57
N LEU A 122 -9.84 -10.65 3.67
CA LEU A 122 -9.70 -9.23 4.02
C LEU A 122 -10.76 -8.77 5.03
N PRO A 123 -12.07 -9.01 4.87
CA PRO A 123 -13.06 -8.66 5.89
C PRO A 123 -12.81 -9.33 7.25
N LEU A 124 -12.46 -10.61 7.26
CA LEU A 124 -12.11 -11.30 8.50
C LEU A 124 -10.85 -10.72 9.15
N THR A 125 -9.87 -10.28 8.37
CA THR A 125 -8.67 -9.60 8.87
C THR A 125 -9.04 -8.26 9.52
N VAL A 126 -9.93 -7.48 8.92
CA VAL A 126 -10.44 -6.23 9.51
C VAL A 126 -11.18 -6.52 10.81
N ILE A 127 -12.10 -7.49 10.83
CA ILE A 127 -12.88 -7.85 12.02
C ILE A 127 -11.95 -8.34 13.15
N ALA A 128 -11.03 -9.26 12.86
CA ALA A 128 -10.09 -9.78 13.84
C ALA A 128 -9.15 -8.68 14.36
N GLY A 129 -8.69 -7.80 13.47
CA GLY A 129 -7.86 -6.66 13.83
C GLY A 129 -8.61 -5.67 14.73
N ALA A 130 -9.86 -5.31 14.38
CA ALA A 130 -10.68 -4.40 15.16
C ALA A 130 -10.98 -4.96 16.55
N LEU A 131 -11.34 -6.24 16.64
CA LEU A 131 -11.59 -6.90 17.91
C LEU A 131 -10.36 -6.89 18.82
N LEU A 132 -9.18 -7.26 18.26
CA LEU A 132 -7.93 -7.27 19.03
C LEU A 132 -7.46 -5.85 19.38
N ALA A 133 -7.62 -4.86 18.49
CA ALA A 133 -7.33 -3.47 18.81
C ALA A 133 -8.19 -2.96 19.95
N TYR A 134 -9.50 -3.24 19.92
CA TYR A 134 -10.42 -2.86 21.00
C TYR A 134 -10.09 -3.53 22.35
N LEU A 135 -9.61 -4.78 22.32
CA LEU A 135 -9.21 -5.49 23.55
C LEU A 135 -7.87 -4.99 24.11
N ILE A 136 -6.93 -4.61 23.25
CA ILE A 136 -5.59 -4.13 23.65
C ILE A 136 -5.61 -2.65 24.03
N PHE A 137 -6.46 -1.85 23.37
CA PHE A 137 -6.59 -0.41 23.52
C PHE A 137 -8.05 -0.01 23.84
N PRO A 138 -8.64 -0.45 24.97
CA PRO A 138 -10.05 -0.18 25.25
C PRO A 138 -10.38 1.32 25.32
N GLU A 139 -9.38 2.16 25.58
CA GLU A 139 -9.50 3.61 25.67
C GLU A 139 -9.73 4.31 24.31
N VAL A 140 -9.37 3.70 23.18
CA VAL A 140 -9.55 4.34 21.86
C VAL A 140 -10.97 4.17 21.31
N GLY A 141 -11.78 3.31 21.91
CA GLY A 141 -13.13 3.02 21.44
C GLY A 141 -13.18 2.11 20.22
N TRP A 142 -14.38 1.65 19.87
CA TRP A 142 -14.59 0.66 18.80
C TRP A 142 -14.30 1.22 17.40
N ALA A 143 -14.66 2.49 17.14
CA ALA A 143 -14.51 3.12 15.83
C ALA A 143 -13.03 3.31 15.47
N ALA A 144 -12.22 3.83 16.41
CA ALA A 144 -10.79 3.98 16.20
C ALA A 144 -10.07 2.62 16.14
N ALA A 145 -10.52 1.61 16.90
CA ALA A 145 -10.02 0.24 16.81
C ALA A 145 -10.28 -0.36 15.41
N ALA A 146 -11.48 -0.13 14.85
CA ALA A 146 -11.83 -0.55 13.49
C ALA A 146 -11.05 0.22 12.43
N LEU A 147 -10.79 1.51 12.64
CA LEU A 147 -9.94 2.33 11.76
C LEU A 147 -8.51 1.78 11.72
N ILE A 148 -7.88 1.52 12.88
CA ILE A 148 -6.54 0.90 12.97
C ILE A 148 -6.50 -0.41 12.17
N ALA A 149 -7.50 -1.28 12.38
CA ALA A 149 -7.57 -2.56 11.69
C ALA A 149 -7.73 -2.40 10.17
N THR A 150 -8.55 -1.46 9.72
CA THR A 150 -8.83 -1.25 8.30
C THR A 150 -7.62 -0.64 7.58
N ILE A 151 -6.91 0.31 8.20
CA ILE A 151 -5.65 0.87 7.70
C ILE A 151 -4.58 -0.22 7.54
N LEU A 152 -4.55 -1.17 8.48
CA LEU A 152 -3.54 -2.23 8.52
C LEU A 152 -3.97 -3.55 7.85
N ALA A 153 -5.17 -3.66 7.30
CA ALA A 153 -5.61 -4.87 6.62
C ALA A 153 -5.02 -5.06 5.22
N PRO A 154 -4.89 -4.02 4.37
CA PRO A 154 -4.31 -4.15 3.03
C PRO A 154 -2.86 -4.62 3.04
N THR A 155 -2.43 -5.25 1.93
CA THR A 155 -1.09 -5.82 1.80
C THR A 155 -0.39 -5.28 0.56
N ASP A 156 0.91 -5.01 0.67
CA ASP A 156 1.72 -4.39 -0.37
C ASP A 156 2.46 -5.43 -1.22
N ALA A 157 2.23 -5.42 -2.52
CA ALA A 157 2.91 -6.31 -3.45
C ALA A 157 4.40 -5.99 -3.61
N ALA A 158 4.81 -4.72 -3.46
CA ALA A 158 6.20 -4.31 -3.61
C ALA A 158 7.13 -4.96 -2.56
N LEU A 159 6.64 -5.07 -1.33
CA LEU A 159 7.35 -5.77 -0.26
C LEU A 159 7.31 -7.31 -0.43
N GLY A 160 6.32 -7.84 -1.15
CA GLY A 160 6.20 -9.25 -1.52
C GLY A 160 6.89 -9.65 -2.82
N LEU A 161 7.57 -8.73 -3.48
CA LEU A 161 8.14 -8.89 -4.82
C LEU A 161 9.01 -10.15 -4.96
N ALA A 162 9.90 -10.39 -4.02
CA ALA A 162 10.78 -11.56 -4.04
C ALA A 162 10.02 -12.90 -4.04
N VAL A 163 8.77 -12.91 -3.56
CA VAL A 163 7.88 -14.09 -3.61
C VAL A 163 7.20 -14.21 -4.96
N VAL A 164 6.63 -13.11 -5.45
CA VAL A 164 5.83 -13.10 -6.70
C VAL A 164 6.71 -13.36 -7.93
N THR A 165 7.96 -12.95 -7.92
CA THR A 165 8.92 -13.16 -9.02
C THR A 165 9.67 -14.48 -8.94
N ASN A 166 9.72 -15.15 -7.79
CA ASN A 166 10.47 -16.39 -7.60
C ASN A 166 9.82 -17.56 -8.35
N LYS A 167 10.48 -18.05 -9.40
CA LYS A 167 9.98 -19.18 -10.23
C LYS A 167 9.85 -20.51 -9.45
N ALA A 168 10.50 -20.66 -8.30
CA ALA A 168 10.35 -21.85 -7.45
C ALA A 168 8.98 -21.89 -6.74
N VAL A 169 8.34 -20.74 -6.53
CA VAL A 169 6.97 -20.65 -5.98
C VAL A 169 5.98 -20.98 -7.09
N PRO A 170 5.00 -21.88 -6.88
CA PRO A 170 4.00 -22.23 -7.88
C PRO A 170 3.29 -21.00 -8.44
N MET A 171 3.07 -21.00 -9.75
CA MET A 171 2.47 -19.88 -10.48
C MET A 171 1.10 -19.48 -9.92
N ARG A 172 0.29 -20.47 -9.55
CA ARG A 172 -1.04 -20.29 -8.95
C ARG A 172 -0.97 -19.48 -7.65
N ILE A 173 0.02 -19.74 -6.80
CA ILE A 173 0.20 -19.05 -5.52
C ILE A 173 0.74 -17.64 -5.74
N ARG A 174 1.74 -17.47 -6.63
CA ARG A 174 2.26 -16.15 -7.00
C ARG A 174 1.16 -15.25 -7.53
N ARG A 175 0.31 -15.79 -8.42
CA ARG A 175 -0.82 -15.05 -8.99
C ARG A 175 -1.84 -14.67 -7.92
N ALA A 176 -2.19 -15.59 -7.02
CA ALA A 176 -3.16 -15.31 -5.95
C ALA A 176 -2.69 -14.16 -5.06
N LEU A 177 -1.43 -14.17 -4.63
CA LEU A 177 -0.84 -13.09 -3.82
C LEU A 177 -0.75 -11.77 -4.59
N ASN A 178 -0.35 -11.82 -5.88
CA ASN A 178 -0.24 -10.61 -6.71
C ASN A 178 -1.61 -9.93 -6.96
N VAL A 179 -2.64 -10.71 -7.25
CA VAL A 179 -4.01 -10.19 -7.46
C VAL A 179 -4.60 -9.67 -6.15
N GLU A 180 -4.38 -10.38 -5.04
CA GLU A 180 -4.80 -9.93 -3.72
C GLU A 180 -4.20 -8.56 -3.40
N SER A 181 -2.88 -8.43 -3.41
CA SER A 181 -2.20 -7.19 -3.07
C SER A 181 -2.46 -6.04 -4.06
N GLY A 182 -2.85 -6.36 -5.29
CA GLY A 182 -3.19 -5.32 -6.28
C GLY A 182 -4.59 -4.77 -6.17
N LEU A 183 -5.48 -5.45 -5.45
CA LEU A 183 -6.88 -5.04 -5.34
C LEU A 183 -7.28 -4.64 -3.91
N ASN A 184 -6.58 -5.15 -2.89
CA ASN A 184 -7.00 -4.97 -1.50
C ASN A 184 -6.92 -3.51 -1.03
N ASP A 185 -5.96 -2.71 -1.50
CA ASP A 185 -5.85 -1.29 -1.17
C ASP A 185 -7.10 -0.53 -1.64
N GLY A 186 -7.51 -0.75 -2.89
CA GLY A 186 -8.71 -0.13 -3.43
C GLY A 186 -10.01 -0.63 -2.79
N ILE A 187 -10.07 -1.92 -2.39
CA ILE A 187 -11.23 -2.48 -1.69
C ILE A 187 -11.29 -1.99 -0.24
N ALA A 188 -10.16 -1.76 0.41
CA ALA A 188 -10.12 -1.24 1.77
C ALA A 188 -10.42 0.27 1.84
N THR A 189 -10.16 1.03 0.78
CA THR A 189 -10.35 2.50 0.76
C THR A 189 -11.75 2.93 1.23
N PRO A 190 -12.88 2.39 0.75
CA PRO A 190 -14.20 2.75 1.24
C PRO A 190 -14.38 2.52 2.74
N LEU A 191 -13.77 1.46 3.28
CA LEU A 191 -13.85 1.16 4.71
C LEU A 191 -13.00 2.12 5.54
N VAL A 192 -11.80 2.46 5.06
CA VAL A 192 -10.95 3.48 5.70
C VAL A 192 -11.68 4.82 5.77
N THR A 193 -12.19 5.31 4.63
CA THR A 193 -12.95 6.57 4.57
C THR A 193 -14.16 6.55 5.50
N LEU A 194 -14.89 5.43 5.54
CA LEU A 194 -16.03 5.24 6.41
C LEU A 194 -15.63 5.35 7.89
N PHE A 195 -14.57 4.65 8.32
CA PHE A 195 -14.17 4.67 9.72
C PHE A 195 -13.51 5.99 10.13
N ILE A 196 -12.82 6.69 9.23
CA ILE A 196 -12.38 8.08 9.47
C ILE A 196 -13.61 8.97 9.75
N ALA A 197 -14.64 8.91 8.90
CA ALA A 197 -15.86 9.72 9.10
C ALA A 197 -16.60 9.37 10.40
N ILE A 198 -16.64 8.09 10.80
CA ILE A 198 -17.27 7.68 12.06
C ILE A 198 -16.47 8.22 13.26
N VAL A 199 -15.14 8.10 13.25
CA VAL A 199 -14.29 8.61 14.33
C VAL A 199 -14.41 10.13 14.44
N ALA A 200 -14.36 10.86 13.32
CA ALA A 200 -14.54 12.31 13.31
C ALA A 200 -15.93 12.73 13.84
N ALA A 201 -16.98 11.95 13.53
CA ALA A 201 -18.33 12.22 14.06
C ALA A 201 -18.42 11.92 15.57
N ASP A 202 -17.82 10.84 16.07
CA ASP A 202 -17.77 10.51 17.49
C ASP A 202 -17.01 11.59 18.30
N GLU A 203 -16.05 12.27 17.68
CA GLU A 203 -15.32 13.40 18.25
C GLU A 203 -16.08 14.74 18.13
N GLY A 204 -17.21 14.76 17.43
CA GLY A 204 -18.00 15.97 17.19
C GLY A 204 -17.42 16.91 16.12
N LEU A 205 -16.47 16.43 15.34
CA LEU A 205 -15.82 17.17 14.24
C LEU A 205 -16.59 17.09 12.93
N ALA A 206 -17.51 16.11 12.80
CA ALA A 206 -18.30 15.89 11.60
C ALA A 206 -19.80 15.71 11.94
N ASP A 207 -20.65 15.91 10.93
CA ASP A 207 -22.09 15.71 11.04
C ASP A 207 -22.42 14.22 11.26
N THR A 208 -23.49 13.95 12.04
CA THR A 208 -23.95 12.57 12.31
C THR A 208 -24.49 11.84 11.07
N ALA A 209 -24.61 12.52 9.94
CA ALA A 209 -25.02 11.96 8.65
C ALA A 209 -23.87 11.27 7.86
N TRP A 210 -22.80 10.84 8.53
CA TRP A 210 -21.61 10.23 7.92
C TRP A 210 -21.93 9.10 6.91
N GLY A 211 -22.97 8.29 7.17
CA GLY A 211 -23.35 7.21 6.26
C GLY A 211 -23.86 7.69 4.90
N LEU A 212 -24.66 8.78 4.87
CA LEU A 212 -25.14 9.37 3.62
C LEU A 212 -24.01 10.07 2.87
N GLU A 213 -23.14 10.76 3.57
CA GLU A 213 -22.00 11.45 2.97
C GLU A 213 -21.00 10.45 2.36
N ALA A 214 -20.68 9.36 3.08
CA ALA A 214 -19.87 8.28 2.53
C ALA A 214 -20.50 7.65 1.28
N LEU A 215 -21.81 7.41 1.27
CA LEU A 215 -22.50 6.87 0.10
C LEU A 215 -22.46 7.84 -1.09
N LYS A 216 -22.64 9.13 -0.83
CA LYS A 216 -22.51 10.19 -1.84
C LYS A 216 -21.08 10.24 -2.42
N GLN A 217 -20.07 10.24 -1.57
CA GLN A 217 -18.66 10.24 -2.00
C GLN A 217 -18.31 9.03 -2.86
N ILE A 218 -18.79 7.84 -2.50
CA ILE A 218 -18.61 6.60 -3.30
C ILE A 218 -19.37 6.74 -4.63
N GLY A 219 -20.61 7.21 -4.62
CA GLY A 219 -21.41 7.39 -5.84
C GLY A 219 -20.77 8.35 -6.84
N LEU A 220 -20.29 9.51 -6.37
CA LEU A 220 -19.59 10.49 -7.19
C LEU A 220 -18.23 9.94 -7.70
N ALA A 221 -17.52 9.19 -6.88
CA ALA A 221 -16.29 8.52 -7.30
C ALA A 221 -16.53 7.52 -8.45
N ILE A 222 -17.60 6.74 -8.38
CA ILE A 222 -17.97 5.81 -9.48
C ILE A 222 -18.34 6.58 -10.75
N VAL A 223 -19.04 7.70 -10.65
CA VAL A 223 -19.34 8.55 -11.82
C VAL A 223 -18.04 9.05 -12.46
N ALA A 224 -17.11 9.59 -11.66
CA ALA A 224 -15.79 10.02 -12.14
C ALA A 224 -15.02 8.86 -12.78
N ALA A 225 -15.02 7.68 -12.15
CA ALA A 225 -14.37 6.48 -12.68
C ALA A 225 -14.94 6.06 -14.05
N VAL A 226 -16.26 6.12 -14.24
CA VAL A 226 -16.90 5.80 -15.53
C VAL A 226 -16.53 6.84 -16.58
N VAL A 227 -16.64 8.12 -16.27
CA VAL A 227 -16.34 9.19 -17.23
C VAL A 227 -14.86 9.19 -17.61
N VAL A 228 -13.98 9.16 -16.64
CA VAL A 228 -12.53 9.26 -16.89
C VAL A 228 -11.94 7.91 -17.30
N GLY A 229 -12.19 6.84 -16.53
CA GLY A 229 -11.59 5.53 -16.78
C GLY A 229 -12.18 4.84 -18.00
N TYR A 230 -13.51 4.70 -18.08
CA TYR A 230 -14.13 3.96 -19.19
C TYR A 230 -14.22 4.80 -20.47
N ILE A 231 -14.84 5.98 -20.41
CA ILE A 231 -15.02 6.82 -21.62
C ILE A 231 -13.65 7.35 -22.08
N GLY A 232 -12.82 7.88 -21.18
CA GLY A 232 -11.46 8.32 -21.50
C GLY A 232 -10.61 7.18 -22.08
N GLY A 233 -10.68 5.97 -21.49
CA GLY A 233 -10.02 4.78 -22.03
C GLY A 233 -10.50 4.38 -23.42
N LYS A 234 -11.81 4.46 -23.69
CA LYS A 234 -12.39 4.19 -25.03
C LYS A 234 -11.92 5.21 -26.06
N LEU A 235 -11.89 6.49 -25.69
CA LEU A 235 -11.42 7.56 -26.59
C LEU A 235 -9.94 7.37 -26.91
N LEU A 236 -9.11 7.05 -25.92
CA LEU A 236 -7.69 6.79 -26.14
C LEU A 236 -7.47 5.55 -27.02
N ALA A 237 -8.19 4.46 -26.77
CA ALA A 237 -8.11 3.25 -27.59
C ALA A 237 -8.54 3.52 -29.05
N PHE A 238 -9.60 4.32 -29.24
CA PHE A 238 -10.07 4.72 -30.55
C PHE A 238 -9.03 5.59 -31.30
N ALA A 239 -8.39 6.55 -30.62
CA ALA A 239 -7.33 7.37 -31.19
C ALA A 239 -6.11 6.54 -31.57
N ASN A 240 -5.72 5.56 -30.71
CA ASN A 240 -4.63 4.63 -30.99
C ASN A 240 -4.94 3.76 -32.22
N GLU A 241 -6.13 3.17 -32.31
CA GLU A 241 -6.53 2.34 -33.48
C GLU A 241 -6.53 3.11 -34.80
N ARG A 242 -6.66 4.45 -34.75
CA ARG A 242 -6.57 5.33 -35.91
C ARG A 242 -5.18 5.86 -36.21
N GLY A 243 -4.19 5.51 -35.39
CA GLY A 243 -2.83 6.02 -35.53
C GLY A 243 -2.68 7.51 -35.22
N TRP A 244 -3.60 8.09 -34.40
CA TRP A 244 -3.54 9.50 -33.99
C TRP A 244 -2.64 9.73 -32.78
N THR A 245 -2.24 8.66 -32.10
CA THR A 245 -1.39 8.69 -30.91
C THR A 245 -0.01 8.13 -31.20
N SER A 246 0.98 8.56 -30.43
CA SER A 246 2.31 7.97 -30.35
C SER A 246 2.49 7.32 -28.97
N ASP A 247 3.49 6.45 -28.82
CA ASP A 247 3.79 5.80 -27.54
C ASP A 247 3.95 6.81 -26.39
N VAL A 248 4.61 7.94 -26.66
CA VAL A 248 4.81 9.01 -25.68
C VAL A 248 3.49 9.70 -25.34
N SER A 249 2.66 10.01 -26.35
CA SER A 249 1.36 10.66 -26.09
C SER A 249 0.39 9.74 -25.34
N GLU A 250 0.45 8.44 -25.54
CA GLU A 250 -0.33 7.45 -24.79
C GLU A 250 0.10 7.39 -23.32
N GLN A 251 1.40 7.37 -23.05
CA GLN A 251 1.93 7.40 -21.69
C GLN A 251 1.47 8.65 -20.92
N ILE A 252 1.57 9.82 -21.56
CA ILE A 252 1.12 11.09 -20.98
C ILE A 252 -0.40 11.09 -20.77
N ALA A 253 -1.17 10.61 -21.75
CA ALA A 253 -2.62 10.54 -21.65
C ALA A 253 -3.08 9.63 -20.50
N ILE A 254 -2.44 8.48 -20.30
CA ILE A 254 -2.76 7.56 -19.22
C ILE A 254 -2.45 8.17 -17.85
N LEU A 255 -1.28 8.83 -17.72
CA LEU A 255 -0.95 9.58 -16.52
C LEU A 255 -2.00 10.67 -16.23
N ALA A 256 -2.37 11.44 -17.26
CA ALA A 256 -3.38 12.48 -17.13
C ALA A 256 -4.76 11.91 -16.73
N LEU A 257 -5.15 10.76 -17.29
CA LEU A 257 -6.39 10.08 -16.92
C LEU A 257 -6.36 9.59 -15.47
N ALA A 258 -5.23 9.07 -14.98
CA ALA A 258 -5.10 8.67 -13.58
C ALA A 258 -5.25 9.85 -12.62
N LEU A 259 -4.57 10.96 -12.91
CA LEU A 259 -4.69 12.20 -12.13
C LEU A 259 -6.10 12.80 -12.22
N LEU A 260 -6.71 12.80 -13.40
CA LEU A 260 -8.06 13.31 -13.61
C LEU A 260 -9.11 12.44 -12.92
N ALA A 261 -8.93 11.13 -12.83
CA ALA A 261 -9.83 10.25 -12.08
C ALA A 261 -9.82 10.63 -10.60
N TYR A 262 -8.63 10.81 -10.02
CA TYR A 262 -8.47 11.22 -8.63
C TYR A 262 -9.00 12.64 -8.41
N GLN A 263 -8.38 13.64 -9.02
CA GLN A 263 -8.69 15.04 -8.78
C GLN A 263 -10.09 15.45 -9.25
N GLY A 264 -10.57 14.88 -10.36
CA GLY A 264 -11.91 15.11 -10.86
C GLY A 264 -12.97 14.61 -9.89
N ALA A 265 -12.77 13.46 -9.24
CA ALA A 265 -13.66 12.97 -8.19
C ALA A 265 -13.64 13.90 -6.98
N VAL A 266 -12.48 14.29 -6.49
CA VAL A 266 -12.34 15.23 -5.35
C VAL A 266 -13.04 16.54 -5.63
N THR A 267 -12.89 17.11 -6.83
CA THR A 267 -13.51 18.39 -7.23
C THR A 267 -15.03 18.35 -7.17
N ILE A 268 -15.66 17.21 -7.45
CA ILE A 268 -17.13 17.06 -7.38
C ILE A 268 -17.62 16.55 -6.02
N GLY A 269 -16.72 16.41 -5.03
CA GLY A 269 -17.04 15.92 -3.69
C GLY A 269 -17.11 14.40 -3.59
N GLY A 270 -16.45 13.66 -4.50
CA GLY A 270 -16.29 12.21 -4.46
C GLY A 270 -14.95 11.79 -3.88
N ASN A 271 -14.81 10.51 -3.52
CA ASN A 271 -13.54 9.97 -3.04
C ASN A 271 -12.57 9.70 -4.20
N GLY A 272 -11.43 10.42 -4.22
CA GLY A 272 -10.43 10.35 -5.29
C GLY A 272 -9.77 8.97 -5.42
N PHE A 273 -9.50 8.27 -4.32
CA PHE A 273 -8.86 6.95 -4.35
C PHE A 273 -9.79 5.88 -4.91
N ILE A 274 -11.07 5.91 -4.53
CA ILE A 274 -12.09 5.01 -5.09
C ILE A 274 -12.22 5.26 -6.60
N ALA A 275 -12.20 6.53 -7.01
CA ALA A 275 -12.28 6.89 -8.43
C ALA A 275 -11.02 6.46 -9.21
N ALA A 276 -9.83 6.64 -8.66
CA ALA A 276 -8.58 6.18 -9.27
C ALA A 276 -8.56 4.66 -9.43
N PHE A 277 -8.94 3.91 -8.38
CA PHE A 277 -9.01 2.46 -8.40
C PHE A 277 -10.06 1.92 -9.38
N ALA A 278 -11.32 2.35 -9.25
CA ALA A 278 -12.40 1.92 -10.14
C ALA A 278 -12.14 2.40 -11.58
N GLY A 279 -11.60 3.62 -11.74
CA GLY A 279 -11.19 4.18 -13.02
C GLY A 279 -10.12 3.34 -13.71
N GLY A 280 -9.13 2.86 -12.96
CA GLY A 280 -8.10 1.93 -13.46
C GLY A 280 -8.71 0.62 -13.96
N ILE A 281 -9.60 -0.02 -13.19
CA ILE A 281 -10.31 -1.25 -13.62
C ILE A 281 -11.07 -1.00 -14.93
N LEU A 282 -11.84 0.10 -14.99
CA LEU A 282 -12.65 0.45 -16.15
C LEU A 282 -11.80 0.84 -17.37
N PHE A 283 -10.68 1.53 -17.15
CA PHE A 283 -9.69 1.83 -18.19
C PHE A 283 -9.10 0.54 -18.78
N GLY A 284 -8.65 -0.39 -17.94
CA GLY A 284 -8.13 -1.68 -18.37
C GLY A 284 -9.17 -2.49 -19.17
N ALA A 285 -10.43 -2.44 -18.78
CA ALA A 285 -11.53 -3.07 -19.51
C ALA A 285 -11.82 -2.36 -20.84
N ALA A 286 -11.86 -1.01 -20.86
CA ALA A 286 -12.16 -0.20 -22.02
C ALA A 286 -11.12 -0.36 -23.14
N THR A 287 -9.83 -0.39 -22.78
CA THR A 287 -8.69 -0.54 -23.70
C THR A 287 -8.42 -1.99 -24.08
N ARG A 288 -9.18 -2.95 -23.52
CA ARG A 288 -8.90 -4.39 -23.64
C ARG A 288 -7.44 -4.73 -23.30
N ARG A 289 -6.83 -3.93 -22.42
CA ARG A 289 -5.42 -4.00 -21.99
C ARG A 289 -4.38 -3.95 -23.13
N ARG A 290 -4.74 -3.40 -24.28
CA ARG A 290 -3.80 -3.20 -25.38
C ARG A 290 -2.75 -2.13 -25.04
N LEU A 291 -3.08 -1.22 -24.13
CA LEU A 291 -2.22 -0.15 -23.65
C LEU A 291 -1.47 -0.50 -22.34
N ALA A 292 -1.19 -1.78 -22.10
CA ALA A 292 -0.47 -2.20 -20.90
C ALA A 292 0.98 -1.67 -20.83
N ALA A 293 1.68 -1.59 -21.96
CA ALA A 293 3.02 -1.03 -22.01
C ALA A 293 3.05 0.48 -21.69
N PRO A 294 2.19 1.34 -22.26
CA PRO A 294 2.11 2.74 -21.88
C PRO A 294 1.74 2.98 -20.40
N VAL A 295 0.99 2.10 -19.73
CA VAL A 295 0.67 2.18 -18.28
C VAL A 295 1.95 2.13 -17.43
N GLN A 296 3.01 1.48 -17.92
CA GLN A 296 4.27 1.34 -17.19
C GLN A 296 4.91 2.68 -16.82
N PHE A 297 4.71 3.73 -17.61
CA PHE A 297 5.19 5.07 -17.27
C PHE A 297 4.49 5.63 -16.01
N THR A 298 3.18 5.50 -15.94
CA THR A 298 2.39 5.91 -14.76
C THR A 298 2.81 5.11 -13.51
N GLU A 299 3.05 3.81 -13.66
CA GLU A 299 3.58 2.95 -12.60
C GLU A 299 4.96 3.41 -12.14
N THR A 300 5.87 3.76 -13.06
CA THR A 300 7.22 4.24 -12.73
C THR A 300 7.18 5.55 -11.94
N LEU A 301 6.29 6.47 -12.30
CA LEU A 301 6.09 7.70 -11.54
C LEU A 301 5.53 7.42 -10.14
N GLY A 302 4.54 6.54 -10.02
CA GLY A 302 4.04 6.09 -8.72
C GLY A 302 5.13 5.46 -7.85
N LEU A 303 6.02 4.63 -8.45
CA LEU A 303 7.19 4.08 -7.75
C LEU A 303 8.17 5.16 -7.29
N SER A 304 8.43 6.15 -8.15
CA SER A 304 9.31 7.26 -7.77
C SER A 304 8.72 8.08 -6.62
N GLY A 305 7.39 8.30 -6.64
CA GLY A 305 6.66 8.90 -5.53
C GLY A 305 6.73 8.04 -4.25
N SER A 306 6.70 6.71 -4.38
CA SER A 306 6.80 5.83 -3.22
C SER A 306 8.10 5.98 -2.44
N PHE A 307 9.21 6.34 -3.09
CA PHE A 307 10.47 6.63 -2.39
C PHE A 307 10.34 7.86 -1.48
N LEU A 308 9.59 8.89 -1.93
CA LEU A 308 9.28 10.05 -1.10
C LEU A 308 8.37 9.66 0.07
N VAL A 309 7.33 8.86 -0.18
CA VAL A 309 6.41 8.40 0.88
C VAL A 309 7.14 7.57 1.93
N TRP A 310 8.07 6.68 1.54
CA TRP A 310 8.89 5.94 2.48
C TRP A 310 9.87 6.84 3.26
N SER A 311 10.38 7.90 2.62
CA SER A 311 11.20 8.90 3.33
C SER A 311 10.37 9.71 4.32
N ILE A 312 9.14 10.08 3.96
CA ILE A 312 8.17 10.73 4.85
C ILE A 312 7.83 9.81 6.03
N PHE A 313 7.56 8.52 5.78
CA PHE A 313 7.34 7.54 6.82
C PHE A 313 8.52 7.47 7.80
N GLY A 314 9.75 7.40 7.29
CA GLY A 314 10.94 7.41 8.12
C GLY A 314 11.08 8.69 8.95
N ALA A 315 10.91 9.85 8.32
CA ALA A 315 11.10 11.14 8.96
C ALA A 315 10.05 11.43 10.03
N LEU A 316 8.77 11.17 9.73
CA LEU A 316 7.65 11.58 10.57
C LEU A 316 7.16 10.48 11.51
N PHE A 317 7.03 9.24 11.01
CA PHE A 317 6.48 8.14 11.79
C PHE A 317 7.58 7.48 12.64
N VAL A 318 8.68 7.04 12.01
CA VAL A 318 9.78 6.42 12.74
C VAL A 318 10.50 7.46 13.62
N GLY A 319 10.69 8.68 13.12
CA GLY A 319 11.24 9.80 13.91
C GLY A 319 10.43 10.06 15.18
N ALA A 320 9.11 10.02 15.11
CA ALA A 320 8.24 10.18 16.28
C ALA A 320 8.44 9.07 17.32
N LEU A 321 8.67 7.81 16.91
CA LEU A 321 8.97 6.73 17.86
C LEU A 321 10.28 6.94 18.61
N LEU A 322 11.27 7.61 18.01
CA LEU A 322 12.57 7.85 18.62
C LEU A 322 12.52 8.94 19.71
N THR A 323 11.47 9.78 19.69
CA THR A 323 11.33 10.95 20.58
C THR A 323 10.27 10.78 21.66
N HIS A 324 9.47 9.69 21.64
CA HIS A 324 8.37 9.45 22.59
C HIS A 324 8.58 8.17 23.41
N ASP A 325 7.89 8.08 24.53
CA ASP A 325 7.89 6.89 25.36
C ASP A 325 7.32 5.69 24.62
N LEU A 326 8.06 4.59 24.62
CA LEU A 326 7.66 3.35 23.97
C LEU A 326 6.59 2.64 24.78
N SER A 327 5.42 2.44 24.18
CA SER A 327 4.37 1.61 24.73
C SER A 327 4.50 0.17 24.22
N VAL A 328 4.28 -0.82 25.09
CA VAL A 328 4.33 -2.25 24.73
C VAL A 328 3.10 -2.67 23.93
N GLN A 329 1.96 -2.05 24.15
CA GLN A 329 0.70 -2.40 23.50
C GLN A 329 0.72 -2.27 21.97
N PRO A 330 1.20 -1.16 21.34
CA PRO A 330 1.37 -1.06 19.90
C PRO A 330 2.29 -2.13 19.31
N ILE A 331 3.38 -2.49 20.00
CA ILE A 331 4.29 -3.53 19.57
C ILE A 331 3.61 -4.90 19.59
N LEU A 332 2.86 -5.19 20.66
CA LEU A 332 2.08 -6.43 20.76
C LEU A 332 1.06 -6.53 19.63
N TYR A 333 0.29 -5.45 19.38
CA TYR A 333 -0.66 -5.42 18.27
C TYR A 333 0.03 -5.62 16.93
N ALA A 334 1.18 -4.97 16.71
CA ALA A 334 1.95 -5.11 15.47
C ALA A 334 2.36 -6.58 15.20
N ILE A 335 2.87 -7.28 16.22
CA ILE A 335 3.21 -8.70 16.12
C ILE A 335 1.97 -9.54 15.81
N LEU A 336 0.85 -9.30 16.49
CA LEU A 336 -0.40 -10.01 16.26
C LEU A 336 -0.99 -9.68 14.88
N SER A 337 -0.85 -8.44 14.39
CA SER A 337 -1.30 -8.02 13.06
C SER A 337 -0.59 -8.78 11.93
N LEU A 338 0.72 -8.97 12.06
CA LEU A 338 1.51 -9.69 11.08
C LEU A 338 1.38 -11.23 11.18
N THR A 339 0.86 -11.72 12.29
CA THR A 339 0.72 -13.16 12.56
C THR A 339 -0.74 -13.57 12.64
N VAL A 340 -1.33 -13.58 13.82
CA VAL A 340 -2.67 -14.13 14.10
C VAL A 340 -3.75 -13.42 13.28
N ILE A 341 -3.77 -12.07 13.30
CA ILE A 341 -4.78 -11.25 12.61
C ILE A 341 -4.76 -11.47 11.09
N ARG A 342 -3.62 -11.78 10.51
CA ARG A 342 -3.48 -12.06 9.08
C ARG A 342 -3.61 -13.56 8.77
N MET A 343 -2.86 -14.41 9.46
CA MET A 343 -2.71 -15.81 9.08
C MET A 343 -3.98 -16.64 9.32
N VAL A 344 -4.71 -16.36 10.41
CA VAL A 344 -5.94 -17.09 10.73
C VAL A 344 -7.06 -16.79 9.71
N PRO A 345 -7.39 -15.53 9.40
CA PRO A 345 -8.34 -15.21 8.33
C PRO A 345 -7.97 -15.80 6.97
N VAL A 346 -6.69 -15.78 6.58
CA VAL A 346 -6.23 -16.41 5.34
C VAL A 346 -6.48 -17.92 5.37
N ALA A 347 -6.15 -18.58 6.46
CA ALA A 347 -6.40 -20.02 6.61
C ALA A 347 -7.91 -20.33 6.52
N ILE A 348 -8.76 -19.54 7.17
CA ILE A 348 -10.23 -19.67 7.10
C ILE A 348 -10.73 -19.44 5.67
N ALA A 349 -10.28 -18.39 5.00
CA ALA A 349 -10.67 -18.07 3.62
C ALA A 349 -10.33 -19.19 2.63
N LEU A 350 -9.27 -19.93 2.90
CA LEU A 350 -8.79 -21.01 2.04
C LEU A 350 -9.28 -22.40 2.45
N ILE A 351 -10.20 -22.54 3.41
CA ILE A 351 -10.83 -23.83 3.75
C ILE A 351 -11.50 -24.41 2.50
N GLY A 352 -11.30 -25.71 2.28
CA GLY A 352 -11.88 -26.44 1.13
C GLY A 352 -11.12 -26.25 -0.20
N THR A 353 -9.98 -25.56 -0.21
CA THR A 353 -9.12 -25.44 -1.41
C THR A 353 -8.16 -26.62 -1.57
N HIS A 354 -8.07 -27.48 -0.57
CA HIS A 354 -7.17 -28.64 -0.50
C HIS A 354 -5.67 -28.28 -0.63
N LEU A 355 -5.32 -27.01 -0.36
CA LEU A 355 -3.94 -26.58 -0.29
C LEU A 355 -3.26 -27.13 0.96
N ARG A 356 -1.96 -27.38 0.88
CA ARG A 356 -1.18 -27.91 1.99
C ARG A 356 -1.08 -26.89 3.14
N PRO A 357 -0.97 -27.33 4.40
CA PRO A 357 -0.79 -26.42 5.54
C PRO A 357 0.42 -25.50 5.40
N THR A 358 1.51 -25.99 4.77
CA THR A 358 2.70 -25.19 4.46
C THR A 358 2.39 -24.06 3.46
N THR A 359 1.46 -24.28 2.53
CA THR A 359 1.00 -23.28 1.58
C THR A 359 0.11 -22.23 2.27
N LEU A 360 -0.79 -22.68 3.17
CA LEU A 360 -1.61 -21.77 3.95
C LEU A 360 -0.74 -20.87 4.86
N ALA A 361 0.24 -21.44 5.54
CA ALA A 361 1.18 -20.68 6.35
C ALA A 361 2.03 -19.70 5.51
N PHE A 362 2.46 -20.13 4.32
CA PHE A 362 3.20 -19.29 3.38
C PHE A 362 2.35 -18.11 2.89
N MET A 363 1.13 -18.35 2.42
CA MET A 363 0.22 -17.29 1.96
C MET A 363 -0.23 -16.38 3.10
N GLY A 364 -0.44 -16.92 4.28
CA GLY A 364 -0.76 -16.14 5.48
C GLY A 364 0.37 -15.22 5.89
N TRP A 365 1.62 -15.70 5.89
CA TRP A 365 2.79 -14.89 6.21
C TRP A 365 3.01 -13.78 5.18
N PHE A 366 2.94 -14.05 3.87
CA PHE A 366 3.20 -13.07 2.83
C PHE A 366 2.02 -12.13 2.57
N GLY A 367 1.72 -11.33 3.57
CA GLY A 367 0.81 -10.19 3.52
C GLY A 367 1.46 -8.95 4.15
N PRO A 368 2.59 -8.43 3.57
CA PRO A 368 3.30 -7.30 4.14
C PRO A 368 2.44 -6.03 4.12
N ARG A 369 2.52 -5.22 5.18
CA ARG A 369 1.87 -3.91 5.27
C ARG A 369 2.77 -2.86 4.64
N GLY A 370 2.20 -1.95 3.86
CA GLY A 370 2.99 -1.09 3.01
C GLY A 370 2.52 0.35 2.91
N LEU A 371 2.77 0.92 1.75
CA LEU A 371 2.59 2.33 1.44
C LEU A 371 1.17 2.83 1.66
N ALA A 372 0.15 2.07 1.27
CA ALA A 372 -1.25 2.46 1.45
C ALA A 372 -1.57 2.72 2.94
N SER A 373 -1.04 1.90 3.85
CA SER A 373 -1.23 2.11 5.30
C SER A 373 -0.61 3.42 5.79
N VAL A 374 0.52 3.86 5.22
CA VAL A 374 1.13 5.17 5.54
C VAL A 374 0.20 6.30 5.10
N VAL A 375 -0.27 6.24 3.84
CA VAL A 375 -1.14 7.29 3.27
C VAL A 375 -2.46 7.36 4.01
N PHE A 376 -3.11 6.23 4.27
CA PHE A 376 -4.36 6.18 5.02
C PHE A 376 -4.22 6.70 6.45
N THR A 377 -3.05 6.53 7.07
CA THR A 377 -2.79 7.10 8.40
C THR A 377 -2.66 8.61 8.34
N LEU A 378 -1.96 9.15 7.32
CA LEU A 378 -1.86 10.60 7.14
C LEU A 378 -3.23 11.23 6.93
N LEU A 379 -4.08 10.62 6.10
CA LEU A 379 -5.47 11.06 5.89
C LEU A 379 -6.29 11.01 7.19
N ALA A 380 -6.13 9.94 7.97
CA ALA A 380 -6.83 9.84 9.26
C ALA A 380 -6.36 10.92 10.24
N LEU A 381 -5.07 11.23 10.28
CA LEU A 381 -4.51 12.26 11.17
C LEU A 381 -4.90 13.70 10.75
N GLU A 382 -5.30 13.91 9.50
CA GLU A 382 -5.83 15.20 9.03
C GLU A 382 -7.25 15.47 9.55
N GLU A 383 -8.08 14.41 9.60
CA GLU A 383 -9.51 14.51 9.91
C GLU A 383 -9.86 14.27 11.38
N ILE A 384 -8.94 13.69 12.17
CA ILE A 384 -9.17 13.27 13.56
C ILE A 384 -8.44 14.22 14.53
N ASP A 385 -9.07 14.57 15.66
CA ASP A 385 -8.44 15.41 16.69
C ASP A 385 -7.18 14.75 17.24
N PRO A 386 -6.04 15.47 17.27
CA PRO A 386 -4.80 14.97 17.86
C PRO A 386 -4.91 14.54 19.34
N SER A 387 -5.96 14.94 20.05
CA SER A 387 -6.16 14.61 21.47
C SER A 387 -6.85 13.25 21.71
N ALA A 388 -7.52 12.67 20.72
CA ALA A 388 -8.47 11.56 20.89
C ALA A 388 -7.94 10.20 20.39
N GLY A 389 -6.75 9.79 20.79
CA GLY A 389 -6.21 8.46 20.46
C GLY A 389 -5.34 8.42 19.20
N SER A 390 -5.17 9.54 18.50
CA SER A 390 -4.30 9.66 17.32
C SER A 390 -2.86 9.21 17.58
N GLY A 391 -2.33 9.44 18.78
CA GLY A 391 -1.01 8.96 19.19
C GLY A 391 -0.92 7.42 19.24
N MET A 392 -1.99 6.74 19.69
CA MET A 392 -2.04 5.26 19.70
C MET A 392 -2.16 4.71 18.28
N LEU A 393 -2.99 5.34 17.43
CA LEU A 393 -3.08 5.03 16.00
C LEU A 393 -1.70 5.13 15.33
N LEU A 394 -1.03 6.27 15.49
CA LEU A 394 0.27 6.54 14.88
C LEU A 394 1.32 5.51 15.32
N GLN A 395 1.46 5.25 16.63
CA GLN A 395 2.42 4.27 17.15
C GLN A 395 2.12 2.86 16.66
N THR A 396 0.83 2.44 16.67
CA THR A 396 0.42 1.10 16.25
C THR A 396 0.70 0.86 14.77
N VAL A 397 0.36 1.83 13.94
CA VAL A 397 0.62 1.75 12.50
C VAL A 397 2.12 1.78 12.23
N THR A 398 2.87 2.66 12.87
CA THR A 398 4.31 2.77 12.68
C THR A 398 5.03 1.47 13.03
N TRP A 399 4.76 0.88 14.20
CA TRP A 399 5.35 -0.40 14.59
C TRP A 399 4.96 -1.53 13.63
N THR A 400 3.70 -1.58 13.20
CA THR A 400 3.24 -2.65 12.30
C THR A 400 3.93 -2.55 10.94
N ILE A 401 4.02 -1.35 10.36
CA ILE A 401 4.69 -1.14 9.07
C ILE A 401 6.20 -1.39 9.20
N LEU A 402 6.85 -0.86 10.24
CA LEU A 402 8.28 -1.02 10.45
C LEU A 402 8.66 -2.51 10.57
N LEU A 403 7.95 -3.24 11.43
CA LEU A 403 8.17 -4.68 11.57
C LEU A 403 7.83 -5.42 10.28
N SER A 404 6.78 -5.04 9.56
CA SER A 404 6.42 -5.61 8.28
C SER A 404 7.54 -5.44 7.25
N VAL A 405 8.03 -4.23 7.05
CA VAL A 405 9.10 -3.92 6.09
C VAL A 405 10.36 -4.75 6.39
N VAL A 406 10.76 -4.81 7.66
CA VAL A 406 11.98 -5.53 8.06
C VAL A 406 11.78 -7.05 7.96
N LEU A 407 10.73 -7.58 8.59
CA LEU A 407 10.54 -9.04 8.69
C LEU A 407 10.22 -9.67 7.33
N HIS A 408 9.35 -9.07 6.53
CA HIS A 408 9.03 -9.60 5.20
C HIS A 408 10.19 -9.38 4.22
N GLY A 409 10.88 -8.24 4.27
CA GLY A 409 12.04 -8.00 3.43
C GLY A 409 13.14 -9.06 3.63
N ILE A 410 13.50 -9.36 4.89
CA ILE A 410 14.52 -10.35 5.21
C ILE A 410 14.04 -11.78 4.94
N SER A 411 12.77 -12.10 5.20
CA SER A 411 12.25 -13.47 5.11
C SER A 411 11.76 -13.86 3.72
N ALA A 412 11.45 -12.91 2.83
CA ALA A 412 10.82 -13.20 1.54
C ALA A 412 11.61 -14.18 0.68
N SER A 413 12.86 -13.89 0.40
CA SER A 413 13.69 -14.72 -0.46
C SER A 413 13.99 -16.11 0.15
N PRO A 414 14.44 -16.23 1.42
CA PRO A 414 14.72 -17.55 2.00
C PRO A 414 13.47 -18.41 2.19
N LEU A 415 12.33 -17.83 2.58
CA LEU A 415 11.09 -18.60 2.71
C LEU A 415 10.53 -19.02 1.35
N ALA A 416 10.60 -18.18 0.32
CA ALA A 416 10.19 -18.54 -1.04
C ALA A 416 11.03 -19.72 -1.58
N ALA A 417 12.35 -19.70 -1.36
CA ALA A 417 13.22 -20.79 -1.77
C ALA A 417 12.92 -22.10 -1.02
N ARG A 418 12.74 -22.05 0.31
CA ARG A 418 12.39 -23.22 1.13
C ARG A 418 11.03 -23.79 0.75
N TYR A 419 10.03 -22.93 0.57
CA TYR A 419 8.69 -23.32 0.15
C TYR A 419 8.74 -23.97 -1.24
N GLY A 420 9.40 -23.34 -2.21
CA GLY A 420 9.56 -23.87 -3.55
C GLY A 420 10.23 -25.25 -3.56
N ALA A 421 11.30 -25.44 -2.78
CA ALA A 421 11.95 -26.72 -2.64
C ALA A 421 11.04 -27.81 -2.03
N SER A 422 10.17 -27.45 -1.08
CA SER A 422 9.19 -28.36 -0.50
C SER A 422 8.11 -28.80 -1.49
N ILE A 423 7.66 -27.86 -2.33
CA ILE A 423 6.66 -28.10 -3.38
C ILE A 423 7.26 -28.90 -4.54
N ALA A 424 8.51 -28.65 -4.91
CA ALA A 424 9.17 -29.41 -5.98
C ALA A 424 9.20 -30.90 -5.70
N LYS A 425 9.42 -31.29 -4.43
CA LYS A 425 9.45 -32.69 -3.96
C LYS A 425 8.06 -33.34 -3.84
N ALA A 426 6.98 -32.57 -3.88
CA ALA A 426 5.62 -33.07 -3.80
C ALA A 426 5.17 -33.58 -5.18
N GLY A 427 4.38 -34.64 -5.20
CA GLY A 427 3.78 -35.20 -6.41
C GLY A 427 2.79 -34.26 -7.11
N ASP A 428 1.72 -34.78 -7.62
CA ASP A 428 0.60 -34.01 -8.16
C ASP A 428 -0.23 -33.42 -7.01
N ILE A 429 -0.23 -32.11 -6.92
CA ILE A 429 -0.86 -31.36 -5.83
C ILE A 429 -1.59 -30.11 -6.38
N PRO A 430 -2.63 -29.62 -5.70
CA PRO A 430 -3.42 -28.47 -6.17
C PRO A 430 -2.61 -27.21 -6.45
N GLU A 431 -1.50 -26.99 -5.73
CA GLU A 431 -0.61 -25.86 -5.93
C GLU A 431 0.05 -25.81 -7.31
N LYS A 432 0.27 -26.98 -7.93
CA LYS A 432 0.87 -27.13 -9.26
C LYS A 432 -0.13 -27.06 -10.41
N ALA A 433 -1.41 -26.90 -10.13
CA ALA A 433 -2.43 -26.77 -11.17
C ALA A 433 -2.06 -25.64 -12.15
N PRO A 434 -2.31 -25.83 -13.46
CA PRO A 434 -2.01 -24.83 -14.46
C PRO A 434 -2.66 -23.47 -14.13
N ALA A 435 -1.88 -22.42 -14.15
CA ALA A 435 -2.34 -21.06 -13.94
C ALA A 435 -1.70 -20.16 -14.99
N ARG A 436 -2.35 -19.05 -15.34
CA ARG A 436 -1.74 -18.05 -16.21
C ARG A 436 -0.66 -17.29 -15.46
N GLU A 437 0.40 -16.92 -16.16
CA GLU A 437 1.46 -16.12 -15.59
C GLU A 437 0.92 -14.80 -15.05
N PRO A 438 1.23 -14.40 -13.79
CA PRO A 438 0.81 -13.12 -13.28
C PRO A 438 1.36 -12.01 -14.18
N GLN A 439 0.60 -10.97 -14.44
CA GLN A 439 1.15 -9.78 -15.06
C GLN A 439 2.09 -9.14 -14.04
N ILE A 440 3.37 -9.22 -14.34
CA ILE A 440 4.41 -8.68 -13.48
C ILE A 440 4.47 -7.19 -13.75
N ARG A 441 4.39 -6.40 -12.69
CA ARG A 441 4.49 -4.94 -12.74
C ARG A 441 5.94 -4.53 -12.95
N LEU A 442 6.19 -3.31 -13.42
CA LEU A 442 7.57 -2.80 -13.63
C LEU A 442 8.40 -2.82 -12.35
N ARG A 443 7.77 -2.50 -11.22
CA ARG A 443 8.40 -2.64 -9.91
C ARG A 443 8.89 -4.06 -9.65
N ASP A 444 8.30 -5.04 -10.36
CA ASP A 444 8.63 -6.46 -10.30
C ASP A 444 9.73 -6.86 -11.30
N LEU A 445 10.00 -6.04 -12.33
CA LEU A 445 10.99 -6.32 -13.39
C LEU A 445 12.40 -5.83 -13.06
N ALA A 446 12.55 -4.86 -12.18
CA ALA A 446 13.87 -4.35 -11.77
C ALA A 446 14.81 -5.45 -11.23
N GLY A 447 14.23 -6.59 -10.76
CA GLY A 447 14.99 -7.79 -10.37
C GLY A 447 15.16 -8.88 -11.46
N ARG A 448 14.41 -8.84 -12.59
CA ARG A 448 14.33 -9.96 -13.56
C ARG A 448 15.55 -10.11 -14.47
N HIS A 449 16.10 -9.03 -14.99
CA HIS A 449 17.22 -9.11 -15.95
C HIS A 449 18.45 -9.88 -15.45
N ARG A 450 18.55 -10.11 -14.17
CA ARG A 450 19.71 -10.77 -13.54
C ARG A 450 19.50 -12.21 -13.17
N LEU A 451 18.27 -12.64 -12.96
CA LEU A 451 18.00 -14.07 -12.72
C LEU A 451 18.14 -14.85 -14.03
N GLU A 452 17.86 -14.24 -15.17
CA GLU A 452 18.06 -14.83 -16.49
C GLU A 452 19.56 -14.88 -16.86
N GLU A 453 20.33 -13.84 -16.57
CA GLU A 453 21.81 -13.86 -16.77
C GLU A 453 22.51 -14.85 -15.82
N GLN A 454 22.03 -15.02 -14.60
CA GLN A 454 22.61 -16.03 -13.69
C GLN A 454 22.26 -17.46 -14.09
N GLN A 455 21.08 -17.72 -14.63
CA GLN A 455 20.73 -19.03 -15.15
C GLN A 455 21.53 -19.39 -16.41
N THR A 456 21.80 -18.43 -17.28
CA THR A 456 22.61 -18.64 -18.48
C THR A 456 24.09 -18.88 -18.14
N ARG A 457 24.60 -18.29 -17.07
CA ARG A 457 26.00 -18.50 -16.60
C ARG A 457 26.21 -19.79 -15.81
N VAL A 458 25.16 -20.40 -15.31
CA VAL A 458 25.22 -21.69 -14.59
C VAL A 458 25.04 -22.86 -15.55
N THR A 459 24.50 -22.61 -16.75
CA THR A 459 24.31 -23.63 -17.81
C THR A 459 25.35 -23.54 -18.93
N SER A 460 26.25 -22.55 -18.90
CA SER A 460 27.48 -22.46 -19.73
C SER A 460 28.71 -22.82 -18.91
#